data_55141dcf6f1a9aea2be4c4d9dd1a961e
#
_entry.id   55141dcf6f1a9aea2be4c4d9dd1a961e
#
_cell.length_a   1.000
_cell.length_b   1.000
_cell.length_c   1.000
_cell.angle_alpha   90.00
_cell.angle_beta   90.00
_cell.angle_gamma   90.00
#
_symmetry.space_group_name_H-M   'P 1'
#
loop_
_entity.id
_entity.type
_entity.pdbx_description
1 polymer ?
#
loop_
_entity_poly.entity_id
_entity_poly.type
_entity_poly.pdbx_seq_one_letter_code
_entity_poly.pdbx_strand_id
1 'polypeptide(L)'
;MRKDIEKRGYDPKRGIFVRSYGSKDLDAALLLLPGVDFVAWDDERMVRTAEAVRKELARDGLVRRYTAKDGLRGKEGVFVACTFWLAECLAHQRRRKEAEEAFDRACECANDLGLFAEQFEPKEKEMLGNFPQGLTHLAHVSAALALKELKG
;
A
#
# COMPACT_ATOMS: atom_id res chain seq x y z
N MET A 1 -19.80 14.09 -5.81
CA MET A 1 -18.89 12.92 -5.71
C MET A 1 -18.07 12.95 -4.41
N ARG A 2 -17.19 13.96 -4.13
CA ARG A 2 -16.38 14.01 -2.89
C ARG A 2 -17.19 13.80 -1.60
N LYS A 3 -18.25 14.62 -1.38
CA LYS A 3 -19.13 14.51 -0.20
C LYS A 3 -19.79 13.12 -0.06
N ASP A 4 -20.07 12.44 -1.17
CA ASP A 4 -20.66 11.11 -1.15
C ASP A 4 -19.64 10.04 -0.73
N ILE A 5 -18.39 10.14 -1.21
CA ILE A 5 -17.29 9.29 -0.77
C ILE A 5 -17.01 9.49 0.72
N GLU A 6 -16.92 10.73 1.20
CA GLU A 6 -16.71 11.05 2.61
C GLU A 6 -17.80 10.48 3.52
N LYS A 7 -19.05 10.45 3.03
CA LYS A 7 -20.20 9.92 3.79
C LYS A 7 -20.29 8.40 3.76
N ARG A 8 -20.01 7.76 2.62
CA ARG A 8 -20.31 6.34 2.36
C ARG A 8 -19.08 5.45 2.25
N GLY A 9 -17.93 6.04 1.90
CA GLY A 9 -16.62 5.37 1.81
C GLY A 9 -15.78 5.50 3.09
N TYR A 10 -16.39 5.95 4.18
CA TYR A 10 -15.77 6.10 5.50
C TYR A 10 -16.57 5.33 6.55
N ASP A 11 -15.88 4.52 7.35
CA ASP A 11 -16.47 3.85 8.51
C ASP A 11 -16.20 4.69 9.78
N PRO A 12 -17.22 5.42 10.31
CA PRO A 12 -17.03 6.29 11.47
C PRO A 12 -16.77 5.52 12.77
N LYS A 13 -17.13 4.22 12.82
CA LYS A 13 -16.87 3.40 14.02
C LYS A 13 -15.40 3.01 14.11
N ARG A 14 -14.79 2.73 12.97
CA ARG A 14 -13.37 2.40 12.86
C ARG A 14 -12.50 3.64 12.66
N GLY A 15 -13.07 4.72 12.16
CA GLY A 15 -12.36 5.96 11.84
C GLY A 15 -11.46 5.83 10.60
N ILE A 16 -11.82 4.99 9.62
CA ILE A 16 -11.02 4.67 8.43
C ILE A 16 -11.83 4.76 7.15
N PHE A 17 -11.15 4.96 6.02
CA PHE A 17 -11.74 4.76 4.70
C PHE A 17 -11.86 3.26 4.40
N VAL A 18 -12.86 2.90 3.58
CA VAL A 18 -13.18 1.52 3.22
C VAL A 18 -13.21 1.34 1.69
N ARG A 19 -12.98 0.11 1.25
CA ARG A 19 -12.84 -0.28 -0.15
C ARG A 19 -14.03 0.13 -1.02
N SER A 20 -15.25 -0.02 -0.51
CA SER A 20 -16.47 0.27 -1.26
C SER A 20 -17.60 0.66 -0.32
N TYR A 21 -18.62 1.31 -0.85
CA TYR A 21 -19.78 1.74 -0.07
C TYR A 21 -20.49 0.56 0.61
N GLY A 22 -20.71 0.68 1.91
CA GLY A 22 -21.34 -0.35 2.72
C GLY A 22 -20.46 -1.55 3.07
N SER A 23 -19.22 -1.60 2.58
CA SER A 23 -18.23 -2.60 2.99
C SER A 23 -17.51 -2.18 4.26
N LYS A 24 -16.89 -3.18 4.92
CA LYS A 24 -15.92 -2.98 6.00
C LYS A 24 -14.51 -3.38 5.57
N ASP A 25 -14.38 -3.86 4.34
CA ASP A 25 -13.12 -4.37 3.81
C ASP A 25 -12.16 -3.25 3.47
N LEU A 26 -10.87 -3.57 3.54
CA LEU A 26 -9.78 -2.71 3.12
C LEU A 26 -9.27 -3.10 1.74
N ASP A 27 -8.75 -2.11 1.04
CA ASP A 27 -7.91 -2.26 -0.15
C ASP A 27 -6.69 -1.35 0.03
N ALA A 28 -5.51 -1.85 -0.27
CA ALA A 28 -4.28 -1.07 -0.15
C ALA A 28 -4.27 0.18 -1.06
N ALA A 29 -5.09 0.22 -2.11
CA ALA A 29 -5.26 1.42 -2.94
C ALA A 29 -5.82 2.63 -2.16
N LEU A 30 -6.40 2.43 -0.96
CA LEU A 30 -6.78 3.52 -0.06
C LEU A 30 -5.58 4.37 0.38
N LEU A 31 -4.36 3.81 0.34
CA LEU A 31 -3.12 4.53 0.63
C LEU A 31 -2.82 5.63 -0.41
N LEU A 32 -3.43 5.57 -1.59
CA LEU A 32 -3.27 6.55 -2.67
C LEU A 32 -4.21 7.76 -2.56
N LEU A 33 -5.15 7.77 -1.61
CA LEU A 33 -6.10 8.88 -1.43
C LEU A 33 -5.42 10.26 -1.28
N PRO A 34 -4.31 10.40 -0.54
CA PRO A 34 -3.60 11.67 -0.46
C PRO A 34 -2.92 12.07 -1.76
N GLY A 35 -2.36 11.11 -2.51
CA GLY A 35 -1.69 11.36 -3.79
C GLY A 35 -2.62 11.91 -4.89
N VAL A 36 -3.94 11.79 -4.71
CA VAL A 36 -4.96 12.39 -5.59
C VAL A 36 -5.69 13.59 -4.92
N ASP A 37 -5.07 14.20 -3.92
CA ASP A 37 -5.59 15.36 -3.19
C ASP A 37 -6.98 15.15 -2.57
N PHE A 38 -7.34 13.90 -2.28
CA PHE A 38 -8.62 13.60 -1.64
C PHE A 38 -8.59 13.92 -0.15
N VAL A 39 -7.48 13.67 0.54
CA VAL A 39 -7.26 13.87 1.95
C VAL A 39 -5.78 14.21 2.19
N ALA A 40 -5.45 14.96 3.23
CA ALA A 40 -4.05 15.21 3.60
C ALA A 40 -3.38 13.92 4.11
N TRP A 41 -2.05 13.79 3.92
CA TRP A 41 -1.28 12.64 4.38
C TRP A 41 -1.36 12.44 5.90
N ASP A 42 -1.41 13.55 6.65
CA ASP A 42 -1.45 13.61 8.12
C ASP A 42 -2.88 13.76 8.69
N ASP A 43 -3.93 13.72 7.85
CA ASP A 43 -5.32 13.66 8.31
C ASP A 43 -5.50 12.40 9.17
N GLU A 44 -6.10 12.56 10.34
CA GLU A 44 -6.28 11.47 11.31
C GLU A 44 -6.97 10.24 10.71
N ARG A 45 -7.92 10.44 9.79
CA ARG A 45 -8.62 9.37 9.08
C ARG A 45 -7.66 8.59 8.19
N MET A 46 -6.72 9.30 7.54
CA MET A 46 -5.72 8.68 6.68
C MET A 46 -4.66 7.94 7.49
N VAL A 47 -4.21 8.52 8.60
CA VAL A 47 -3.28 7.86 9.53
C VAL A 47 -3.88 6.55 10.05
N ARG A 48 -5.15 6.58 10.48
CA ARG A 48 -5.86 5.37 10.93
C ARG A 48 -6.07 4.35 9.80
N THR A 49 -6.33 4.82 8.58
CA THR A 49 -6.47 3.94 7.41
C THR A 49 -5.15 3.23 7.08
N ALA A 50 -4.03 3.95 7.08
CA ALA A 50 -2.70 3.39 6.87
C ALA A 50 -2.35 2.34 7.94
N GLU A 51 -2.66 2.61 9.21
CA GLU A 51 -2.49 1.64 10.30
C GLU A 51 -3.37 0.39 10.12
N ALA A 52 -4.61 0.56 9.72
CA ALA A 52 -5.52 -0.56 9.47
C ALA A 52 -5.02 -1.42 8.29
N VAL A 53 -4.57 -0.80 7.20
CA VAL A 53 -3.95 -1.50 6.07
C VAL A 53 -2.72 -2.28 6.53
N ARG A 54 -1.81 -1.64 7.27
CA ARG A 54 -0.61 -2.29 7.81
C ARG A 54 -0.95 -3.49 8.68
N LYS A 55 -1.92 -3.34 9.59
CA LYS A 55 -2.32 -4.38 10.54
C LYS A 55 -3.06 -5.55 9.88
N GLU A 56 -3.95 -5.27 8.95
CA GLU A 56 -4.90 -6.26 8.43
C GLU A 56 -4.43 -6.87 7.11
N LEU A 57 -3.69 -6.12 6.27
CA LEU A 57 -3.25 -6.58 4.96
C LEU A 57 -1.77 -7.00 4.92
N ALA A 58 -0.93 -6.55 5.87
CA ALA A 58 0.48 -6.97 5.85
C ALA A 58 0.67 -8.39 6.37
N ARG A 59 1.58 -9.13 5.72
CA ARG A 59 2.11 -10.43 6.11
C ARG A 59 3.61 -10.45 5.85
N ASP A 60 4.38 -10.79 6.86
CA ASP A 60 5.85 -10.82 6.78
C ASP A 60 6.47 -9.51 6.25
N GLY A 61 5.86 -8.37 6.63
CA GLY A 61 6.27 -7.03 6.21
C GLY A 61 5.82 -6.61 4.81
N LEU A 62 5.14 -7.47 4.06
CA LEU A 62 4.63 -7.17 2.71
C LEU A 62 3.11 -7.02 2.72
N VAL A 63 2.60 -6.01 2.01
CA VAL A 63 1.17 -5.65 1.98
C VAL A 63 0.46 -6.36 0.84
N ARG A 64 -0.61 -7.10 1.16
CA ARG A 64 -1.55 -7.61 0.16
C ARG A 64 -2.46 -6.49 -0.34
N ARG A 65 -2.94 -6.63 -1.56
CA ARG A 65 -3.89 -5.65 -2.10
C ARG A 65 -5.20 -5.63 -1.29
N TYR A 66 -5.78 -6.79 -1.04
CA TYR A 66 -7.00 -6.99 -0.24
C TYR A 66 -7.07 -8.44 0.28
N THR A 67 -8.02 -8.72 1.16
CA THR A 67 -8.25 -10.08 1.68
C THR A 67 -9.51 -10.74 1.13
N ALA A 68 -10.34 -10.00 0.39
CA ALA A 68 -11.57 -10.53 -0.19
C ALA A 68 -11.25 -11.59 -1.26
N LYS A 69 -12.01 -12.68 -1.27
CA LYS A 69 -11.92 -13.68 -2.34
C LYS A 69 -12.46 -13.06 -3.64
N ASP A 70 -11.62 -12.91 -4.63
CA ASP A 70 -11.98 -12.37 -5.95
C ASP A 70 -12.40 -13.43 -6.97
N GLY A 71 -12.36 -14.71 -6.58
CA GLY A 71 -12.73 -15.83 -7.44
C GLY A 71 -11.64 -16.26 -8.43
N LEU A 72 -10.48 -15.62 -8.42
CA LEU A 72 -9.35 -16.00 -9.25
C LEU A 72 -8.72 -17.30 -8.72
N ARG A 73 -8.41 -18.23 -9.65
CA ARG A 73 -7.71 -19.47 -9.34
C ARG A 73 -6.21 -19.24 -9.47
N GLY A 74 -5.44 -19.62 -8.46
CA GLY A 74 -3.98 -19.60 -8.50
C GLY A 74 -3.34 -19.25 -7.16
N LYS A 75 -1.99 -19.25 -7.13
CA LYS A 75 -1.23 -18.71 -6.00
C LYS A 75 -1.33 -17.18 -6.07
N GLU A 76 -1.82 -16.57 -5.03
CA GLU A 76 -1.89 -15.12 -4.90
C GLU A 76 -0.69 -14.66 -4.06
N GLY A 77 0.27 -14.03 -4.72
CA GLY A 77 1.39 -13.37 -4.07
C GLY A 77 0.98 -12.04 -3.44
N VAL A 78 1.92 -11.38 -2.78
CA VAL A 78 1.73 -9.98 -2.34
C VAL A 78 1.89 -9.06 -3.56
N PHE A 79 1.06 -8.03 -3.66
CA PHE A 79 1.16 -7.02 -4.70
C PHE A 79 2.24 -6.00 -4.29
N VAL A 80 3.44 -6.09 -4.88
CA VAL A 80 4.64 -5.39 -4.39
C VAL A 80 4.45 -3.87 -4.30
N ALA A 81 3.74 -3.27 -5.26
CA ALA A 81 3.41 -1.85 -5.26
C ALA A 81 2.71 -1.39 -3.96
N CYS A 82 1.88 -2.24 -3.34
CA CYS A 82 1.14 -1.89 -2.12
C CYS A 82 2.07 -1.61 -0.93
N THR A 83 3.20 -2.31 -0.85
CA THR A 83 4.18 -2.10 0.21
C THR A 83 4.91 -0.77 0.00
N PHE A 84 5.22 -0.39 -1.24
CA PHE A 84 5.78 0.92 -1.55
C PHE A 84 4.78 2.05 -1.27
N TRP A 85 3.47 1.88 -1.56
CA TRP A 85 2.44 2.85 -1.19
C TRP A 85 2.35 3.05 0.33
N LEU A 86 2.50 1.96 1.10
CA LEU A 86 2.57 2.07 2.56
C LEU A 86 3.82 2.85 3.00
N ALA A 87 4.98 2.56 2.43
CA ALA A 87 6.22 3.27 2.74
C ALA A 87 6.10 4.77 2.44
N GLU A 88 5.57 5.15 1.27
CA GLU A 88 5.30 6.54 0.89
C GLU A 88 4.36 7.24 1.88
N CYS A 89 3.24 6.59 2.22
CA CYS A 89 2.27 7.13 3.16
C CYS A 89 2.90 7.36 4.55
N LEU A 90 3.67 6.41 5.07
CA LEU A 90 4.38 6.51 6.34
C LEU A 90 5.45 7.62 6.30
N ALA A 91 6.15 7.77 5.19
CA ALA A 91 7.13 8.85 5.01
C ALA A 91 6.47 10.23 5.11
N HIS A 92 5.39 10.47 4.38
CA HIS A 92 4.65 11.74 4.48
C HIS A 92 4.04 11.97 5.87
N GLN A 93 3.73 10.90 6.62
CA GLN A 93 3.31 10.97 8.02
C GLN A 93 4.47 11.18 9.02
N ARG A 94 5.69 11.42 8.54
CA ARG A 94 6.90 11.60 9.35
C ARG A 94 7.31 10.39 10.20
N ARG A 95 6.85 9.21 9.84
CA ARG A 95 7.13 7.91 10.48
C ARG A 95 8.33 7.23 9.83
N ARG A 96 9.46 7.90 9.87
CA ARG A 96 10.68 7.57 9.13
C ARG A 96 11.10 6.10 9.25
N LYS A 97 11.27 5.61 10.49
CA LYS A 97 11.75 4.26 10.72
C LYS A 97 10.85 3.21 10.08
N GLU A 98 9.55 3.35 10.26
CA GLU A 98 8.55 2.43 9.71
C GLU A 98 8.46 2.51 8.18
N ALA A 99 8.66 3.72 7.63
CA ALA A 99 8.71 3.92 6.20
C ALA A 99 9.95 3.27 5.57
N GLU A 100 11.14 3.42 6.20
CA GLU A 100 12.38 2.77 5.78
C GLU A 100 12.24 1.24 5.86
N GLU A 101 11.71 0.68 6.95
CA GLU A 101 11.47 -0.76 7.11
C GLU A 101 10.55 -1.32 6.00
N ALA A 102 9.45 -0.63 5.69
CA ALA A 102 8.52 -1.05 4.64
C ALA A 102 9.18 -0.95 3.25
N PHE A 103 9.92 0.12 2.99
CA PHE A 103 10.63 0.34 1.74
C PHE A 103 11.69 -0.74 1.49
N ASP A 104 12.56 -0.98 2.47
CA ASP A 104 13.62 -1.98 2.38
C ASP A 104 13.04 -3.39 2.16
N ARG A 105 11.97 -3.70 2.89
CA ARG A 105 11.28 -4.98 2.73
C ARG A 105 10.69 -5.18 1.33
N ALA A 106 10.14 -4.12 0.72
CA ALA A 106 9.66 -4.17 -0.67
C ALA A 106 10.81 -4.30 -1.67
N CYS A 107 11.95 -3.66 -1.40
CA CYS A 107 13.15 -3.75 -2.25
C CYS A 107 13.71 -5.18 -2.31
N GLU A 108 13.56 -5.99 -1.26
CA GLU A 108 13.97 -7.41 -1.26
C GLU A 108 13.19 -8.28 -2.28
N CYS A 109 12.08 -7.77 -2.84
CA CYS A 109 11.31 -8.45 -3.88
C CYS A 109 11.87 -8.22 -5.30
N ALA A 110 12.95 -7.43 -5.45
CA ALA A 110 13.60 -7.22 -6.73
C ALA A 110 14.47 -8.42 -7.13
N ASN A 111 14.71 -8.58 -8.44
CA ASN A 111 15.75 -9.46 -8.92
C ASN A 111 17.16 -8.82 -8.79
N ASP A 112 18.18 -9.53 -9.26
CA ASP A 112 19.59 -9.11 -9.28
C ASP A 112 19.86 -7.83 -10.11
N LEU A 113 18.94 -7.47 -11.02
CA LEU A 113 18.99 -6.24 -11.82
C LEU A 113 18.17 -5.09 -11.21
N GLY A 114 17.57 -5.28 -10.04
CA GLY A 114 16.70 -4.28 -9.40
C GLY A 114 15.31 -4.16 -10.04
N LEU A 115 14.87 -5.17 -10.80
CA LEU A 115 13.55 -5.16 -11.44
C LEU A 115 12.50 -5.87 -10.60
N PHE A 116 11.29 -5.30 -10.58
CA PHE A 116 10.15 -5.79 -9.83
C PHE A 116 9.08 -6.42 -10.73
N ALA A 117 8.48 -7.50 -10.23
CA ALA A 117 7.24 -8.06 -10.78
C ALA A 117 5.99 -7.37 -10.20
N GLU A 118 4.84 -7.74 -10.71
CA GLU A 118 3.53 -7.33 -10.20
C GLU A 118 3.29 -7.87 -8.80
N GLN A 119 3.56 -9.17 -8.61
CA GLN A 119 3.39 -9.88 -7.35
C GLN A 119 4.65 -10.64 -6.97
N PHE A 120 4.77 -10.97 -5.70
CA PHE A 120 5.85 -11.76 -5.15
C PHE A 120 5.32 -12.78 -4.13
N GLU A 121 5.73 -14.05 -4.27
CA GLU A 121 5.43 -15.10 -3.29
C GLU A 121 6.61 -15.21 -2.29
N PRO A 122 6.45 -14.77 -1.03
CA PRO A 122 7.57 -14.66 -0.10
C PRO A 122 8.21 -15.99 0.30
N LYS A 123 7.42 -17.07 0.36
CA LYS A 123 7.92 -18.39 0.81
C LYS A 123 8.82 -19.02 -0.22
N GLU A 124 8.41 -18.95 -1.47
CA GLU A 124 9.13 -19.57 -2.60
C GLU A 124 10.09 -18.59 -3.27
N LYS A 125 10.04 -17.31 -2.85
CA LYS A 125 10.79 -16.19 -3.46
C LYS A 125 10.55 -16.10 -4.97
N GLU A 126 9.31 -16.30 -5.38
CA GLU A 126 8.91 -16.35 -6.79
C GLU A 126 8.24 -15.04 -7.20
N MET A 127 8.67 -14.51 -8.35
CA MET A 127 8.02 -13.38 -9.01
C MET A 127 6.82 -13.88 -9.81
N LEU A 128 5.66 -13.22 -9.64
CA LEU A 128 4.41 -13.61 -10.28
C LEU A 128 3.78 -12.42 -11.03
N GLY A 129 2.95 -12.73 -12.01
CA GLY A 129 2.25 -11.74 -12.82
C GLY A 129 3.18 -11.08 -13.86
N ASN A 130 2.87 -9.83 -14.19
CA ASN A 130 3.64 -9.08 -15.19
C ASN A 130 5.06 -8.74 -14.69
N PHE A 131 6.07 -8.94 -15.54
CA PHE A 131 7.46 -8.64 -15.25
C PHE A 131 8.19 -8.10 -16.50
N PRO A 132 8.98 -6.98 -16.37
CA PRO A 132 8.96 -6.06 -15.24
C PRO A 132 7.65 -5.27 -15.17
N GLN A 133 7.20 -4.92 -13.95
CA GLN A 133 5.92 -4.21 -13.75
C GLN A 133 6.13 -2.71 -13.54
N GLY A 134 5.66 -1.90 -14.50
CA GLY A 134 5.80 -0.44 -14.47
C GLY A 134 5.15 0.23 -13.27
N LEU A 135 3.96 -0.23 -12.85
CA LEU A 135 3.26 0.32 -11.68
C LEU A 135 4.07 0.11 -10.38
N THR A 136 4.73 -1.04 -10.24
CA THR A 136 5.58 -1.32 -9.08
C THR A 136 6.81 -0.40 -9.07
N HIS A 137 7.43 -0.17 -10.24
CA HIS A 137 8.56 0.77 -10.33
C HIS A 137 8.15 2.21 -10.06
N LEU A 138 6.98 2.67 -10.51
CA LEU A 138 6.46 4.00 -10.18
C LEU A 138 6.25 4.13 -8.67
N ALA A 139 5.64 3.15 -8.02
CA ALA A 139 5.45 3.15 -6.57
C ALA A 139 6.78 3.18 -5.80
N HIS A 140 7.79 2.41 -6.27
CA HIS A 140 9.15 2.45 -5.72
C HIS A 140 9.78 3.84 -5.80
N VAL A 141 9.69 4.51 -6.97
CA VAL A 141 10.25 5.87 -7.16
C VAL A 141 9.54 6.88 -6.26
N SER A 142 8.20 6.85 -6.17
CA SER A 142 7.43 7.75 -5.30
C SER A 142 7.83 7.58 -3.83
N ALA A 143 7.90 6.35 -3.34
CA ALA A 143 8.31 6.08 -1.97
C ALA A 143 9.75 6.52 -1.68
N ALA A 144 10.68 6.30 -2.63
CA ALA A 144 12.07 6.74 -2.50
C ALA A 144 12.19 8.28 -2.41
N LEU A 145 11.41 9.01 -3.21
CA LEU A 145 11.36 10.47 -3.17
C LEU A 145 10.81 10.97 -1.84
N ALA A 146 9.70 10.41 -1.36
CA ALA A 146 9.12 10.77 -0.07
C ALA A 146 10.09 10.52 1.10
N LEU A 147 10.83 9.40 1.09
CA LEU A 147 11.87 9.12 2.08
C LEU A 147 13.05 10.08 1.99
N LYS A 148 13.45 10.51 0.79
CA LYS A 148 14.50 11.49 0.58
C LYS A 148 14.13 12.85 1.18
N GLU A 149 12.90 13.30 1.01
CA GLU A 149 12.38 14.55 1.56
C GLU A 149 12.38 14.59 3.10
N LEU A 150 12.28 13.43 3.75
CA LEU A 150 12.41 13.32 5.21
C LEU A 150 13.83 13.56 5.73
N LYS A 151 14.84 13.49 4.86
CA LYS A 151 16.26 13.67 5.23
C LYS A 151 16.71 15.14 5.22
N GLY A 152 15.90 16.01 4.63
CA GLY A 152 16.12 17.47 4.62
C GLY A 152 15.37 18.15 5.73
#